data_648f692364977086fa746966b047cb50
#
_entry.id   648f692364977086fa746966b047cb50
#
_cell.length_a   1.000
_cell.length_b   1.000
_cell.length_c   1.000
_cell.angle_alpha   90.00
_cell.angle_beta   90.00
_cell.angle_gamma   90.00
#
_symmetry.space_group_name_H-M   'P 1'
#
loop_
_entity.id
_entity.type
_entity.pdbx_description
1 polymer ?
#
loop_
_entity_poly.entity_id
_entity_poly.type
_entity_poly.pdbx_seq_one_letter_code
_entity_poly.pdbx_strand_id
1 'polypeptide(L)'
;MLNAKRQFDKNEDCGILFGSQISDERIRINSISDSCCDKTSALKCSCHLDAEKANKLIAEEFNKSNQTRVYIGEWHTHPEDYPSPSTQDLKSLKESYNKNQLAIPYFILMAIIGRKSICFKMYDGHVFSSIKPSITSNNK
;
A
#
# COMPACT_ATOMS: atom_id res chain seq x y z
N MET A 1 -10.33 -3.66 9.86
CA MET A 1 -9.06 -4.09 9.28
C MET A 1 -7.96 -3.06 9.42
N LEU A 2 -8.16 -1.86 8.90
CA LEU A 2 -7.14 -0.81 9.02
C LEU A 2 -6.87 -0.42 10.46
N ASN A 3 -7.86 -0.49 11.33
CA ASN A 3 -7.66 -0.15 12.74
C ASN A 3 -6.63 -1.05 13.43
N ALA A 4 -6.56 -2.31 13.02
CA ALA A 4 -5.57 -3.22 13.59
C ALA A 4 -4.14 -2.80 13.23
N LYS A 5 -3.98 -2.06 12.15
CA LYS A 5 -2.67 -1.59 11.71
C LYS A 5 -2.24 -0.31 12.42
N ARG A 6 -3.11 0.26 13.24
CA ARG A 6 -2.80 1.49 13.97
C ARG A 6 -2.19 1.24 15.34
N GLN A 7 -1.88 0.00 15.65
CA GLN A 7 -1.13 -0.32 16.85
C GLN A 7 0.33 -0.11 16.56
N PHE A 8 0.90 0.91 17.20
CA PHE A 8 2.28 1.30 16.93
C PHE A 8 3.19 0.78 18.04
N ASP A 9 4.08 -0.09 17.63
CA ASP A 9 5.26 -0.41 18.41
C ASP A 9 6.37 0.53 18.00
N LYS A 10 7.56 0.26 18.48
CA LYS A 10 8.74 1.02 18.09
C LYS A 10 9.09 0.82 16.63
N ASN A 11 8.66 -0.30 16.05
CA ASN A 11 8.95 -0.64 14.66
C ASN A 11 7.74 -0.34 13.81
N GLU A 12 7.98 0.26 12.65
CA GLU A 12 6.92 0.47 11.66
C GLU A 12 6.58 -0.85 10.99
N ASP A 13 5.38 -0.90 10.44
CA ASP A 13 4.88 -2.07 9.74
C ASP A 13 4.54 -1.71 8.30
N CYS A 14 4.49 -2.70 7.43
CA CYS A 14 4.19 -2.45 6.01
C CYS A 14 3.62 -3.69 5.34
N GLY A 15 2.98 -3.48 4.22
CA GLY A 15 2.39 -4.55 3.43
C GLY A 15 1.89 -4.06 2.09
N ILE A 16 0.98 -4.80 1.50
CA ILE A 16 0.52 -4.64 0.13
C ILE A 16 -0.91 -4.11 0.10
N LEU A 17 -1.19 -3.22 -0.84
CA LEU A 17 -2.55 -2.80 -1.17
C LEU A 17 -3.02 -3.62 -2.36
N PHE A 18 -4.21 -4.18 -2.24
CA PHE A 18 -4.84 -4.92 -3.32
C PHE A 18 -6.04 -4.14 -3.84
N GLY A 19 -6.17 -4.12 -5.15
CA GLY A 19 -7.28 -3.43 -5.76
C GLY A 19 -7.66 -3.99 -7.10
N SER A 20 -8.71 -3.44 -7.65
CA SER A 20 -9.20 -3.82 -8.97
C SER A 20 -9.65 -2.59 -9.73
N GLN A 21 -9.52 -2.66 -11.03
CA GLN A 21 -9.98 -1.60 -11.90
C GLN A 21 -11.46 -1.82 -12.19
N ILE A 22 -12.28 -0.83 -11.86
CA ILE A 22 -13.72 -0.90 -12.06
C ILE A 22 -14.08 -0.34 -13.43
N SER A 23 -13.40 0.75 -13.82
CA SER A 23 -13.60 1.41 -15.10
C SER A 23 -12.32 2.14 -15.46
N ASP A 24 -12.30 2.80 -16.61
CA ASP A 24 -11.10 3.53 -17.05
C ASP A 24 -10.64 4.58 -16.04
N GLU A 25 -11.57 5.11 -15.24
CA GLU A 25 -11.28 6.19 -14.32
C GLU A 25 -11.46 5.82 -12.86
N ARG A 26 -11.77 4.56 -12.57
CA ARG A 26 -12.08 4.14 -11.20
C ARG A 26 -11.30 2.90 -10.79
N ILE A 27 -10.65 3.04 -9.66
CA ILE A 27 -9.93 1.95 -9.02
C ILE A 27 -10.54 1.75 -7.64
N ARG A 28 -10.74 0.50 -7.28
CA ARG A 28 -11.20 0.15 -5.93
C ARG A 28 -10.05 -0.44 -5.15
N ILE A 29 -9.83 0.07 -3.95
CA ILE A 29 -8.96 -0.60 -2.99
C ILE A 29 -9.81 -1.64 -2.29
N ASN A 30 -9.54 -2.90 -2.56
CA ASN A 30 -10.37 -4.00 -2.06
C ASN A 30 -9.95 -4.48 -0.69
N SER A 31 -8.64 -4.53 -0.44
CA SER A 31 -8.12 -5.09 0.80
C SER A 31 -6.66 -4.72 0.97
N ILE A 32 -6.15 -5.00 2.15
CA ILE A 32 -4.72 -4.88 2.44
C ILE A 32 -4.22 -6.22 2.91
N SER A 33 -2.94 -6.47 2.70
CA SER A 33 -2.33 -7.70 3.17
C SER A 33 -2.01 -7.62 4.65
N ASP A 34 -1.70 -8.76 5.24
CA ASP A 34 -1.01 -8.80 6.52
C ASP A 34 0.40 -8.23 6.34
N SER A 35 1.09 -8.05 7.44
CA SER A 35 2.44 -7.50 7.44
C SER A 35 3.38 -8.32 6.54
N CYS A 36 4.11 -7.62 5.68
CA CYS A 36 5.17 -8.19 4.86
C CYS A 36 6.50 -7.57 5.24
N CYS A 37 6.63 -7.09 6.45
CA CYS A 37 7.84 -6.42 6.90
C CYS A 37 9.01 -7.39 7.00
N ASP A 38 10.16 -7.00 6.47
CA ASP A 38 11.39 -7.76 6.62
C ASP A 38 11.95 -7.49 8.01
N LYS A 39 11.73 -8.43 8.91
CA LYS A 39 12.12 -8.29 10.31
C LYS A 39 13.62 -8.47 10.53
N THR A 40 14.35 -8.86 9.50
CA THR A 40 15.80 -8.97 9.60
C THR A 40 16.51 -7.65 9.32
N SER A 41 15.78 -6.64 8.86
CA SER A 41 16.36 -5.33 8.59
C SER A 41 16.91 -4.71 9.86
N ALA A 42 18.11 -4.12 9.76
CA ALA A 42 18.73 -3.40 10.86
C ALA A 42 18.10 -2.02 11.09
N LEU A 43 17.32 -1.52 10.14
CA LEU A 43 16.70 -0.21 10.24
C LEU A 43 15.40 -0.33 11.01
N LYS A 44 15.38 0.23 12.22
CA LYS A 44 14.23 0.10 13.11
C LYS A 44 13.16 1.15 12.87
N CYS A 45 13.49 2.21 12.17
CA CYS A 45 12.56 3.33 11.96
C CYS A 45 11.89 3.29 10.60
N SER A 46 12.15 2.25 9.80
CA SER A 46 11.50 2.07 8.50
C SER A 46 11.23 0.60 8.27
N CYS A 47 10.22 0.33 7.49
CA CYS A 47 9.86 -1.04 7.14
C CYS A 47 10.27 -1.32 5.70
N HIS A 48 10.96 -2.43 5.52
CA HIS A 48 11.29 -2.94 4.20
C HIS A 48 10.44 -4.16 3.92
N LEU A 49 9.86 -4.22 2.74
CA LEU A 49 9.06 -5.38 2.35
C LEU A 49 9.95 -6.59 2.16
N ASP A 50 9.49 -7.72 2.71
CA ASP A 50 10.05 -9.01 2.36
C ASP A 50 9.47 -9.39 1.00
N ALA A 51 10.29 -9.30 -0.04
CA ALA A 51 9.83 -9.49 -1.42
C ALA A 51 9.24 -10.87 -1.66
N GLU A 52 9.83 -11.90 -1.06
CA GLU A 52 9.33 -13.25 -1.23
C GLU A 52 7.95 -13.43 -0.61
N LYS A 53 7.77 -12.93 0.60
CA LYS A 53 6.48 -12.96 1.27
C LYS A 53 5.45 -12.13 0.54
N ALA A 54 5.83 -10.94 0.09
CA ALA A 54 4.94 -10.06 -0.65
C ALA A 54 4.46 -10.72 -1.95
N ASN A 55 5.37 -11.30 -2.71
CA ASN A 55 5.02 -11.96 -3.96
C ASN A 55 4.09 -13.14 -3.74
N LYS A 56 4.29 -13.89 -2.66
CA LYS A 56 3.42 -14.99 -2.31
C LYS A 56 2.01 -14.49 -2.00
N LEU A 57 1.88 -13.42 -1.23
CA LEU A 57 0.57 -12.86 -0.88
C LEU A 57 -0.12 -12.29 -2.11
N ILE A 58 0.63 -11.66 -3.00
CA ILE A 58 0.08 -11.14 -4.25
C ILE A 58 -0.51 -12.27 -5.10
N ALA A 59 0.22 -13.36 -5.25
CA ALA A 59 -0.24 -14.50 -6.01
C ALA A 59 -1.47 -15.15 -5.37
N GLU A 60 -1.46 -15.29 -4.05
CA GLU A 60 -2.59 -15.88 -3.33
C GLU A 60 -3.86 -15.04 -3.49
N GLU A 61 -3.73 -13.73 -3.36
CA GLU A 61 -4.90 -12.85 -3.49
C GLU A 61 -5.44 -12.86 -4.92
N PHE A 62 -4.55 -12.86 -5.89
CA PHE A 62 -4.95 -12.92 -7.30
C PHE A 62 -5.76 -14.18 -7.59
N ASN A 63 -5.27 -15.33 -7.16
CA ASN A 63 -5.95 -16.60 -7.38
C ASN A 63 -7.26 -16.69 -6.59
N LYS A 64 -7.24 -16.24 -5.34
CA LYS A 64 -8.40 -16.31 -4.46
C LYS A 64 -9.54 -15.42 -4.94
N SER A 65 -9.23 -14.34 -5.61
CA SER A 65 -10.22 -13.38 -6.08
C SER A 65 -10.66 -13.63 -7.54
N ASN A 66 -10.35 -14.76 -8.10
CA ASN A 66 -10.64 -15.05 -9.50
C ASN A 66 -9.93 -14.09 -10.44
N GLN A 67 -8.68 -13.79 -10.11
CA GLN A 67 -7.81 -12.94 -10.93
C GLN A 67 -8.27 -11.48 -11.04
N THR A 68 -9.05 -11.02 -10.07
CA THR A 68 -9.57 -9.65 -10.10
C THR A 68 -8.80 -8.69 -9.20
N ARG A 69 -8.19 -9.18 -8.12
CA ARG A 69 -7.47 -8.32 -7.18
C ARG A 69 -5.98 -8.43 -7.43
N VAL A 70 -5.39 -7.29 -7.69
CA VAL A 70 -3.97 -7.20 -8.04
C VAL A 70 -3.25 -6.24 -7.12
N TYR A 71 -1.93 -6.30 -7.14
CA TYR A 71 -1.07 -5.35 -6.44
C TYR A 71 -1.25 -3.97 -7.05
N ILE A 72 -1.63 -2.99 -6.23
CA ILE A 72 -1.76 -1.61 -6.67
C ILE A 72 -0.90 -0.65 -5.84
N GLY A 73 -0.18 -1.16 -4.86
CA GLY A 73 0.66 -0.32 -4.04
C GLY A 73 0.99 -0.94 -2.71
N GLU A 74 1.41 -0.10 -1.78
CA GLU A 74 1.90 -0.55 -0.49
C GLU A 74 1.33 0.33 0.61
N TRP A 75 1.22 -0.25 1.79
CA TRP A 75 0.85 0.50 2.99
C TRP A 75 1.99 0.41 4.00
N HIS A 76 2.12 1.45 4.83
CA HIS A 76 3.01 1.38 5.98
C HIS A 76 2.47 2.28 7.08
N THR A 77 2.96 2.06 8.29
CA THR A 77 2.52 2.82 9.46
C THR A 77 3.55 3.90 9.80
N HIS A 78 3.05 5.02 10.29
CA HIS A 78 3.88 6.09 10.86
C HIS A 78 3.36 6.41 12.25
N PRO A 79 4.23 6.63 13.22
CA PRO A 79 3.80 6.96 14.59
C PRO A 79 3.41 8.45 14.70
N GLU A 80 2.49 8.88 13.86
CA GLU A 80 2.00 10.24 13.77
C GLU A 80 0.49 10.22 13.74
N ASP A 81 -0.14 11.27 14.32
CA ASP A 81 -1.60 11.36 14.27
C ASP A 81 -2.09 11.60 12.85
N TYR A 82 -1.43 12.52 12.15
CA TYR A 82 -1.77 12.90 10.78
C TYR A 82 -0.52 12.73 9.93
N PRO A 83 -0.29 11.54 9.39
CA PRO A 83 0.96 11.25 8.71
C PRO A 83 1.08 11.95 7.38
N SER A 84 2.31 12.23 7.00
CA SER A 84 2.64 12.70 5.67
C SER A 84 3.85 11.92 5.16
N PRO A 85 4.00 11.80 3.84
CA PRO A 85 5.12 11.05 3.30
C PRO A 85 6.42 11.80 3.51
N SER A 86 7.46 11.05 3.87
CA SER A 86 8.81 11.59 3.91
C SER A 86 9.39 11.61 2.50
N THR A 87 10.51 12.29 2.33
CA THR A 87 11.23 12.27 1.06
C THR A 87 11.60 10.86 0.68
N GLN A 88 12.01 10.05 1.65
CA GLN A 88 12.36 8.65 1.42
C GLN A 88 11.13 7.83 0.98
N ASP A 89 9.97 8.11 1.56
CA ASP A 89 8.74 7.44 1.17
C ASP A 89 8.41 7.68 -0.30
N LEU A 90 8.51 8.93 -0.73
CA LEU A 90 8.23 9.29 -2.12
C LEU A 90 9.23 8.66 -3.08
N LYS A 91 10.50 8.65 -2.68
CA LYS A 91 11.54 8.01 -3.48
C LYS A 91 11.28 6.52 -3.62
N SER A 92 10.89 5.86 -2.54
CA SER A 92 10.59 4.43 -2.55
C SER A 92 9.39 4.12 -3.43
N LEU A 93 8.37 4.96 -3.39
CA LEU A 93 7.19 4.79 -4.22
C LEU A 93 7.54 4.87 -5.71
N LYS A 94 8.36 5.85 -6.08
CA LYS A 94 8.82 6.00 -7.45
C LYS A 94 9.65 4.80 -7.89
N GLU A 95 10.53 4.31 -7.01
CA GLU A 95 11.34 3.14 -7.32
C GLU A 95 10.48 1.90 -7.52
N SER A 96 9.47 1.72 -6.69
CA SER A 96 8.54 0.59 -6.81
C SER A 96 7.79 0.65 -8.14
N TYR A 97 7.37 1.84 -8.55
CA TYR A 97 6.70 2.03 -9.82
C TYR A 97 7.61 1.61 -10.99
N ASN A 98 8.86 2.01 -10.92
CA ASN A 98 9.80 1.76 -12.02
C ASN A 98 10.28 0.32 -12.10
N LYS A 99 10.36 -0.37 -10.96
CA LYS A 99 10.90 -1.72 -10.90
C LYS A 99 9.87 -2.80 -11.16
N ASN A 100 8.62 -2.58 -10.75
CA ASN A 100 7.61 -3.63 -10.76
C ASN A 100 6.85 -3.64 -12.06
N GLN A 101 6.43 -4.85 -12.46
CA GLN A 101 5.46 -5.00 -13.53
C GLN A 101 4.08 -4.86 -12.90
N LEU A 102 3.47 -3.72 -13.13
CA LEU A 102 2.18 -3.42 -12.53
C LEU A 102 1.07 -3.94 -13.43
N ALA A 103 0.12 -4.67 -12.84
CA ALA A 103 -1.06 -5.14 -13.57
C ALA A 103 -1.91 -3.96 -14.02
N ILE A 104 -1.91 -2.88 -13.23
CA ILE A 104 -2.51 -1.61 -13.63
C ILE A 104 -1.37 -0.61 -13.76
N PRO A 105 -0.90 -0.35 -14.98
CA PRO A 105 0.39 0.34 -15.16
C PRO A 105 0.36 1.85 -15.11
N TYR A 106 -0.78 2.45 -14.81
CA TYR A 106 -0.92 3.90 -14.86
C TYR A 106 -0.49 4.59 -13.57
N PHE A 107 -0.36 3.85 -12.48
CA PHE A 107 -0.08 4.45 -11.18
C PHE A 107 0.34 3.40 -10.18
N ILE A 108 0.86 3.89 -9.05
CA ILE A 108 1.06 3.09 -7.85
C ILE A 108 0.61 3.93 -6.66
N LEU A 109 0.02 3.26 -5.68
CA LEU A 109 -0.50 3.93 -4.49
C LEU A 109 0.36 3.65 -3.27
N MET A 110 0.33 4.60 -2.34
CA MET A 110 0.92 4.42 -1.02
C MET A 110 -0.08 4.91 0.01
N ALA A 111 -0.36 4.07 1.00
CA ALA A 111 -1.18 4.44 2.14
C ALA A 111 -0.28 4.52 3.37
N ILE A 112 -0.26 5.67 4.02
CA ILE A 112 0.48 5.85 5.26
C ILE A 112 -0.53 5.91 6.39
N ILE A 113 -0.49 4.92 7.27
CA ILE A 113 -1.47 4.75 8.32
C ILE A 113 -0.95 5.39 9.59
N GLY A 114 -1.59 6.48 9.98
CA GLY A 114 -1.28 7.19 11.21
C GLY A 114 -2.23 6.78 12.33
N ARG A 115 -2.07 7.43 13.49
CA ARG A 115 -2.92 7.12 14.63
C ARG A 115 -4.36 7.61 14.45
N LYS A 116 -4.55 8.72 13.77
CA LYS A 116 -5.87 9.35 13.60
C LYS A 116 -6.32 9.47 12.16
N SER A 117 -5.43 9.30 11.21
CA SER A 117 -5.79 9.45 9.79
C SER A 117 -4.90 8.59 8.91
N ILE A 118 -5.29 8.47 7.66
CA ILE A 118 -4.54 7.75 6.64
C ILE A 118 -4.25 8.72 5.51
N CYS A 119 -2.98 8.80 5.11
CA CYS A 119 -2.57 9.62 3.98
C CYS A 119 -2.42 8.71 2.76
N PHE A 120 -3.04 9.09 1.65
CA PHE A 120 -2.89 8.37 0.38
C PHE A 120 -2.12 9.22 -0.59
N LYS A 121 -1.10 8.63 -1.21
CA LYS A 121 -0.30 9.27 -2.26
C LYS A 121 -0.32 8.38 -3.49
N MET A 122 -0.31 9.00 -4.65
CA MET A 122 -0.25 8.30 -5.91
C MET A 122 0.93 8.82 -6.71
N TYR A 123 1.60 7.92 -7.43
CA TYR A 123 2.61 8.28 -8.42
C TYR A 123 2.17 7.69 -9.75
N ASP A 124 2.11 8.53 -10.79
CA ASP A 124 1.63 8.11 -12.10
C ASP A 124 2.75 7.96 -13.13
N GLY A 125 3.99 7.95 -12.67
CA GLY A 125 5.15 7.90 -13.55
C GLY A 125 5.74 9.28 -13.84
N HIS A 126 5.03 10.35 -13.47
CA HIS A 126 5.46 11.71 -13.72
C HIS A 126 5.38 12.57 -12.48
N VAL A 127 4.26 12.58 -11.78
CA VAL A 127 4.04 13.43 -10.62
C VAL A 127 3.43 12.65 -9.48
N PHE A 128 3.66 13.14 -8.26
CA PHE A 128 3.00 12.64 -7.07
C PHE A 128 1.74 13.44 -6.82
N SER A 129 0.68 12.77 -6.41
CA SER A 129 -0.60 13.42 -6.11
C SER A 129 -1.14 12.91 -4.79
N SER A 130 -1.76 13.80 -4.04
CA SER A 130 -2.53 13.40 -2.87
C SER A 130 -3.90 12.94 -3.33
N ILE A 131 -4.38 11.84 -2.76
CA ILE A 131 -5.67 11.28 -3.12
C ILE A 131 -6.53 11.25 -1.88
N LYS A 132 -7.81 11.52 -2.08
CA LYS A 132 -8.79 11.43 -1.01
C LYS A 132 -9.84 10.41 -1.43
N PRO A 133 -9.63 9.14 -1.10
CA PRO A 133 -10.58 8.12 -1.52
C PRO A 133 -11.91 8.28 -0.83
N SER A 134 -12.97 7.93 -1.51
CA SER A 134 -14.28 7.85 -0.91
C SER A 134 -14.54 6.43 -0.45
N ILE A 135 -15.27 6.32 0.64
CA ILE A 135 -15.64 5.01 1.18
C ILE A 135 -16.95 4.63 0.51
N THR A 136 -16.95 3.47 -0.14
CA THR A 136 -18.17 2.94 -0.69
C THR A 136 -18.67 1.81 0.18
N SER A 137 -19.94 1.89 0.52
CA SER A 137 -20.59 0.83 1.26
C SER A 137 -20.95 -0.27 0.29
N ASN A 138 -20.48 -1.46 0.57
CA ASN A 138 -20.75 -2.60 -0.28
C ASN A 138 -21.75 -3.49 0.42
N ASN A 139 -23.00 -3.17 0.24
CA ASN A 139 -24.10 -3.82 0.95
C ASN A 139 -24.49 -5.12 0.27
N LYS A 140 -23.62 -6.05 0.34
CA LYS A 140 -23.93 -7.33 -0.28
C LYS A 140 -24.01 -8.39 0.70
#